data_dfbbab720e3f581b10bbf0ba0dc24c9e
#
_entry.id   dfbbab720e3f581b10bbf0ba0dc24c9e
#
_cell.length_a   1.000
_cell.length_b   1.000
_cell.length_c   1.000
_cell.angle_alpha   90.00
_cell.angle_beta   90.00
_cell.angle_gamma   90.00
#
_symmetry.space_group_name_H-M   'P 1'
#
loop_
_entity.id
_entity.type
_entity.pdbx_description
1 polymer ?
#
loop_
_entity_poly.entity_id
_entity_poly.type
_entity_poly.pdbx_seq_one_letter_code
_entity_poly.pdbx_strand_id
1 'polypeptide(L)'
;MKGTHLGEFEDLVLLTIASQVSNAYSVSICDELSKIAGRDVKLGVVHAVLNRLEEKCLVKSELGEASATRGGKRKRFYSLTGAGKASLVRTKEIRDQLWQKIPHLLLKRI
;
A
#
# COMPACT_ATOMS: atom_id res chain seq x y z
N MET A 1 -14.49 -10.15 11.67
CA MET A 1 -13.30 -9.67 12.33
C MET A 1 -12.80 -8.39 11.69
N LYS A 2 -12.53 -7.42 12.51
CA LYS A 2 -11.99 -6.16 12.02
C LYS A 2 -10.55 -6.32 11.61
N GLY A 3 -10.14 -5.62 10.61
CA GLY A 3 -8.74 -5.44 10.29
C GLY A 3 -8.17 -6.36 9.25
N THR A 4 -8.91 -7.38 8.83
CA THR A 4 -8.39 -8.30 7.81
C THR A 4 -8.89 -7.99 6.42
N HIS A 5 -10.02 -7.30 6.33
CA HIS A 5 -10.58 -6.94 5.03
C HIS A 5 -9.96 -5.65 4.53
N LEU A 6 -9.49 -5.67 3.29
CA LEU A 6 -8.86 -4.49 2.67
C LEU A 6 -9.78 -3.88 1.64
N GLY A 7 -9.97 -2.57 1.72
CA GLY A 7 -10.57 -1.84 0.63
C GLY A 7 -9.56 -1.73 -0.53
N GLU A 8 -10.04 -1.34 -1.69
CA GLU A 8 -9.20 -1.25 -2.87
C GLU A 8 -7.99 -0.35 -2.67
N PHE A 9 -8.22 0.83 -2.12
CA PHE A 9 -7.12 1.78 -1.96
C PHE A 9 -6.15 1.34 -0.87
N GLU A 10 -6.67 0.72 0.19
CA GLU A 10 -5.80 0.14 1.23
C GLU A 10 -4.87 -0.92 0.65
N ASP A 11 -5.42 -1.76 -0.24
CA ASP A 11 -4.64 -2.79 -0.91
C ASP A 11 -3.54 -2.17 -1.76
N LEU A 12 -3.86 -1.11 -2.51
CA LEU A 12 -2.87 -0.43 -3.34
C LEU A 12 -1.76 0.19 -2.51
N VAL A 13 -2.10 0.82 -1.38
CA VAL A 13 -1.10 1.40 -0.49
C VAL A 13 -0.20 0.30 0.09
N LEU A 14 -0.81 -0.80 0.53
CA LEU A 14 -0.07 -1.91 1.10
C LEU A 14 0.90 -2.52 0.07
N LEU A 15 0.43 -2.69 -1.16
CA LEU A 15 1.27 -3.18 -2.25
C LEU A 15 2.45 -2.24 -2.53
N THR A 16 2.18 -0.94 -2.48
CA THR A 16 3.23 0.05 -2.72
C THR A 16 4.30 -0.01 -1.64
N ILE A 17 3.88 -0.15 -0.38
CA ILE A 17 4.83 -0.31 0.72
C ILE A 17 5.70 -1.55 0.49
N ALA A 18 5.09 -2.64 0.10
CA ALA A 18 5.82 -3.88 -0.16
C ALA A 18 6.84 -3.72 -1.28
N SER A 19 6.50 -2.93 -2.31
CA SER A 19 7.38 -2.73 -3.45
C SER A 19 8.54 -1.78 -3.15
N GLN A 20 8.42 -0.96 -2.13
CA GLN A 20 9.43 0.05 -1.79
C GLN A 20 10.20 -0.35 -0.53
N VAL A 21 10.72 -1.55 -0.52
CA VAL A 21 11.43 -2.11 0.65
C VAL A 21 12.41 -1.10 1.21
N SER A 22 12.28 -0.82 2.52
CA SER A 22 13.16 0.08 3.28
C SER A 22 13.11 1.54 2.83
N ASN A 23 12.21 1.91 1.95
CA ASN A 23 12.15 3.28 1.45
C ASN A 23 10.72 3.79 1.29
N ALA A 24 9.76 3.18 2.00
CA ALA A 24 8.36 3.54 1.87
C ALA A 24 7.99 4.60 2.91
N TYR A 25 7.77 5.83 2.46
CA TYR A 25 7.26 6.89 3.31
C TYR A 25 6.13 7.60 2.56
N SER A 26 5.38 8.46 3.26
CA SER A 26 4.12 8.96 2.71
C SER A 26 4.27 9.57 1.31
N VAL A 27 5.30 10.39 1.09
CA VAL A 27 5.47 11.04 -0.20
C VAL A 27 5.86 10.04 -1.29
N SER A 28 6.79 9.11 -0.98
CA SER A 28 7.19 8.12 -1.98
C SER A 28 6.02 7.21 -2.36
N ILE A 29 5.19 6.87 -1.39
CA ILE A 29 4.00 6.05 -1.64
C ILE A 29 3.00 6.82 -2.51
N CYS A 30 2.75 8.08 -2.15
CA CYS A 30 1.83 8.94 -2.88
C CYS A 30 2.26 9.12 -4.34
N ASP A 31 3.55 9.41 -4.54
CA ASP A 31 4.10 9.63 -5.89
C ASP A 31 3.98 8.38 -6.74
N GLU A 32 4.35 7.24 -6.18
CA GLU A 32 4.30 5.98 -6.93
C GLU A 32 2.87 5.60 -7.29
N LEU A 33 1.94 5.75 -6.35
CA LEU A 33 0.54 5.45 -6.63
C LEU A 33 -0.05 6.37 -7.67
N SER A 34 0.25 7.66 -7.60
CA SER A 34 -0.23 8.61 -8.61
C SER A 34 0.26 8.22 -9.99
N LYS A 35 1.52 7.82 -10.06
CA LYS A 35 2.15 7.45 -11.33
C LYS A 35 1.55 6.17 -11.90
N ILE A 36 1.47 5.12 -11.09
CA ILE A 36 1.02 3.81 -11.57
C ILE A 36 -0.48 3.76 -11.78
N ALA A 37 -1.25 4.33 -10.86
CA ALA A 37 -2.71 4.33 -10.98
C ALA A 37 -3.22 5.35 -11.99
N GLY A 38 -2.35 6.28 -12.42
CA GLY A 38 -2.74 7.27 -13.42
C GLY A 38 -3.77 8.25 -12.92
N ARG A 39 -3.80 8.51 -11.61
CA ARG A 39 -4.76 9.44 -11.03
C ARG A 39 -4.09 10.29 -9.97
N ASP A 40 -4.71 11.42 -9.67
CA ASP A 40 -4.18 12.38 -8.71
C ASP A 40 -4.48 11.91 -7.29
N VAL A 41 -3.51 11.25 -6.68
CA VAL A 41 -3.63 10.76 -5.30
C VAL A 41 -3.20 11.87 -4.35
N LYS A 42 -4.05 12.19 -3.40
CA LYS A 42 -3.76 13.27 -2.43
C LYS A 42 -2.96 12.71 -1.26
N LEU A 43 -1.96 13.47 -0.85
CA LEU A 43 -1.09 13.06 0.27
C LEU A 43 -1.89 12.87 1.55
N GLY A 44 -2.87 13.72 1.83
CA GLY A 44 -3.70 13.58 3.02
C GLY A 44 -4.48 12.27 3.04
N VAL A 45 -4.91 11.80 1.88
CA VAL A 45 -5.62 10.51 1.78
C VAL A 45 -4.65 9.37 2.09
N VAL A 46 -3.41 9.46 1.58
CA VAL A 46 -2.39 8.45 1.88
C VAL A 46 -2.12 8.41 3.38
N HIS A 47 -1.97 9.57 4.02
CA HIS A 47 -1.77 9.63 5.47
C HIS A 47 -2.92 8.96 6.24
N ALA A 48 -4.15 9.22 5.83
CA ALA A 48 -5.31 8.61 6.50
C ALA A 48 -5.31 7.10 6.36
N VAL A 49 -4.95 6.61 5.17
CA VAL A 49 -4.90 5.18 4.93
C VAL A 49 -3.75 4.53 5.72
N LEU A 50 -2.59 5.17 5.75
CA LEU A 50 -1.46 4.67 6.54
C LEU A 50 -1.82 4.54 8.00
N ASN A 51 -2.53 5.52 8.54
CA ASN A 51 -2.99 5.46 9.93
C ASN A 51 -3.93 4.28 10.16
N ARG A 52 -4.86 4.06 9.23
CA ARG A 52 -5.79 2.93 9.34
C ARG A 52 -5.06 1.59 9.26
N LEU A 53 -4.09 1.48 8.35
CA LEU A 53 -3.33 0.24 8.21
C LEU A 53 -2.51 -0.06 9.46
N GLU A 54 -1.98 0.99 10.07
CA GLU A 54 -1.22 0.83 11.31
C GLU A 54 -2.14 0.43 12.46
N GLU A 55 -3.33 1.02 12.55
CA GLU A 55 -4.33 0.63 13.55
C GLU A 55 -4.77 -0.81 13.39
N LYS A 56 -4.85 -1.29 12.16
CA LYS A 56 -5.19 -2.68 11.88
C LYS A 56 -3.99 -3.63 12.08
N CYS A 57 -2.83 -3.09 12.44
CA CYS A 57 -1.60 -3.85 12.62
C CYS A 57 -1.12 -4.55 11.36
N LEU A 58 -1.44 -3.98 10.20
CA LEU A 58 -0.98 -4.52 8.92
C LEU A 58 0.34 -3.91 8.48
N VAL A 59 0.66 -2.71 9.00
CA VAL A 59 1.96 -2.08 8.80
C VAL A 59 2.47 -1.60 10.14
N LYS A 60 3.79 -1.42 10.20
CA LYS A 60 4.45 -0.75 11.31
C LYS A 60 5.27 0.39 10.74
N SER A 61 5.60 1.35 11.58
CA SER A 61 6.37 2.50 11.14
C SER A 61 7.45 2.83 12.14
N GLU A 62 8.49 3.47 11.66
CA GLU A 62 9.53 3.98 12.52
C GLU A 62 10.14 5.21 11.88
N LEU A 63 10.63 6.12 12.74
CA LEU A 63 11.27 7.32 12.27
C LEU A 63 12.67 7.00 11.77
N GLY A 64 13.00 7.50 10.59
CA GLY A 64 14.34 7.43 10.08
C GLY A 64 15.25 8.43 10.78
N GLU A 65 16.49 8.48 10.38
CA GLU A 65 17.43 9.43 10.96
C GLU A 65 17.12 10.84 10.48
N ALA A 66 17.43 11.81 11.31
CA ALA A 66 17.24 13.21 10.95
C ALA A 66 18.17 13.56 9.79
N SER A 67 17.62 14.28 8.81
CA SER A 67 18.40 14.75 7.67
C SER A 67 19.05 16.06 8.00
N ALA A 68 20.36 16.11 7.83
CA ALA A 68 21.13 17.35 8.06
C ALA A 68 20.74 18.44 7.08
N THR A 69 20.24 18.08 5.92
CA THR A 69 19.95 19.04 4.86
C THR A 69 18.53 19.57 4.88
N ARG A 70 17.69 19.07 5.76
CA ARG A 70 16.27 19.45 5.78
C ARG A 70 15.79 19.94 7.13
N GLY A 71 16.62 20.66 7.82
CA GLY A 71 16.25 21.22 9.12
C GLY A 71 15.95 20.19 10.18
N GLY A 72 16.51 19.00 10.04
CA GLY A 72 16.39 17.95 11.02
C GLY A 72 15.07 17.18 10.98
N LYS A 73 14.25 17.41 9.98
CA LYS A 73 12.99 16.65 9.85
C LYS A 73 13.29 15.20 9.50
N ARG A 74 12.60 14.30 10.21
CA ARG A 74 12.77 12.88 10.02
C ARG A 74 11.59 12.32 9.23
N LYS A 75 11.88 11.38 8.35
CA LYS A 75 10.84 10.67 7.61
C LYS A 75 10.38 9.47 8.41
N ARG A 76 9.10 9.17 8.33
CA ARG A 76 8.55 7.96 8.93
C ARG A 76 8.44 6.91 7.85
N PHE A 77 9.15 5.81 8.04
CA PHE A 77 9.17 4.72 7.08
C PHE A 77 8.24 3.61 7.52
N TYR A 78 7.55 3.02 6.55
CA TYR A 78 6.54 1.99 6.78
C TYR A 78 7.01 0.67 6.22
N SER A 79 6.62 -0.41 6.89
CA SER A 79 6.90 -1.76 6.42
C SER A 79 5.74 -2.66 6.79
N LEU A 80 5.62 -3.78 6.09
CA LEU A 80 4.55 -4.73 6.35
C LEU A 80 4.84 -5.52 7.63
N THR A 81 3.78 -5.77 8.40
CA THR A 81 3.85 -6.79 9.46
C THR A 81 3.59 -8.15 8.82
N GLY A 82 3.74 -9.21 9.61
CA GLY A 82 3.36 -10.55 9.15
C GLY A 82 1.90 -10.59 8.74
N ALA A 83 1.03 -9.93 9.52
CA ALA A 83 -0.39 -9.84 9.18
C ALA A 83 -0.62 -9.10 7.87
N GLY A 84 0.17 -8.05 7.62
CA GLY A 84 0.09 -7.29 6.37
C GLY A 84 0.45 -8.14 5.17
N LYS A 85 1.52 -8.92 5.30
CA LYS A 85 1.92 -9.84 4.23
C LYS A 85 0.85 -10.88 3.97
N ALA A 86 0.28 -11.45 5.02
CA ALA A 86 -0.77 -12.45 4.88
C ALA A 86 -2.01 -11.86 4.20
N SER A 87 -2.38 -10.62 4.55
CA SER A 87 -3.51 -9.94 3.91
C SER A 87 -3.29 -9.75 2.43
N LEU A 88 -2.08 -9.33 2.03
CA LEU A 88 -1.77 -9.15 0.62
C LEU A 88 -1.87 -10.47 -0.15
N VAL A 89 -1.29 -11.52 0.40
CA VAL A 89 -1.30 -12.83 -0.27
C VAL A 89 -2.75 -13.32 -0.40
N ARG A 90 -3.53 -13.20 0.66
CA ARG A 90 -4.91 -13.66 0.63
C ARG A 90 -5.75 -12.89 -0.38
N THR A 91 -5.58 -11.57 -0.39
CA THR A 91 -6.32 -10.72 -1.33
C THR A 91 -5.98 -11.10 -2.78
N LYS A 92 -4.69 -11.30 -3.04
CA LYS A 92 -4.25 -11.71 -4.37
C LYS A 92 -4.81 -13.07 -4.76
N GLU A 93 -4.77 -14.03 -3.84
CA GLU A 93 -5.28 -15.38 -4.12
C GLU A 93 -6.76 -15.36 -4.48
N ILE A 94 -7.56 -14.58 -3.74
CA ILE A 94 -8.98 -14.46 -4.02
C ILE A 94 -9.20 -13.86 -5.40
N ARG A 95 -8.49 -12.79 -5.70
CA ARG A 95 -8.63 -12.12 -6.98
C ARG A 95 -8.16 -13.03 -8.12
N ASP A 96 -7.04 -13.74 -7.93
CA ASP A 96 -6.52 -14.66 -8.94
C ASP A 96 -7.51 -15.78 -9.24
N GLN A 97 -8.14 -16.34 -8.22
CA GLN A 97 -9.14 -17.38 -8.41
C GLN A 97 -10.33 -16.88 -9.24
N LEU A 98 -10.78 -15.68 -8.94
CA LEU A 98 -11.88 -15.08 -9.71
C LEU A 98 -11.46 -14.74 -11.13
N TRP A 99 -10.26 -14.21 -11.29
CA TRP A 99 -9.71 -13.90 -12.61
C TRP A 99 -9.67 -15.14 -13.49
N GLN A 100 -9.25 -16.29 -12.92
CA GLN A 100 -9.15 -17.53 -13.66
C GLN A 100 -10.51 -18.02 -14.16
N LYS A 101 -11.59 -17.61 -13.53
CA LYS A 101 -12.93 -18.01 -13.94
C LYS A 101 -13.48 -17.16 -15.06
N ILE A 102 -12.84 -16.06 -15.41
CA ILE A 102 -13.33 -15.19 -16.46
C ILE A 102 -13.08 -15.84 -17.82
N PRO A 103 -14.11 -15.98 -18.67
CA PRO A 103 -13.91 -16.55 -20.01
C PRO A 103 -12.88 -15.73 -20.79
N HIS A 104 -11.96 -16.41 -21.42
CA HIS A 104 -10.89 -15.76 -22.17
C HIS A 104 -11.42 -14.76 -23.19
N LEU A 105 -12.46 -15.12 -23.91
CA LEU A 105 -13.03 -14.26 -24.95
C LEU A 105 -13.65 -12.99 -24.42
N LEU A 106 -14.11 -13.01 -23.15
CA LEU A 106 -14.76 -11.84 -22.57
C LEU A 106 -13.80 -10.66 -22.46
N LEU A 107 -12.53 -10.93 -22.22
CA LEU A 107 -11.52 -9.88 -22.02
C LEU A 107 -10.76 -9.55 -23.29
N LYS A 108 -11.04 -10.24 -24.37
CA LYS A 108 -10.35 -9.99 -25.63
C LYS A 108 -10.72 -8.63 -26.18
N ARG A 109 -9.74 -7.84 -26.50
CA ARG A 109 -9.97 -6.54 -27.12
C ARG A 109 -10.21 -6.71 -28.60
N ILE A 110 -11.10 -5.89 -29.10
CA ILE A 110 -11.44 -5.89 -30.51
C ILE A 110 -10.74 -4.75 -31.20
#